data_578329c385896de34e46cc8e2ad4142f
#
_entry.id   578329c385896de34e46cc8e2ad4142f
#
_cell.length_a   1.000
_cell.length_b   1.000
_cell.length_c   1.000
_cell.angle_alpha   90.00
_cell.angle_beta   90.00
_cell.angle_gamma   90.00
#
_symmetry.space_group_name_H-M   'P 1'
#
loop_
_entity.id
_entity.type
_entity.pdbx_description
1 polymer ?
#
loop_
_entity_poly.entity_id
_entity_poly.type
_entity_poly.pdbx_seq_one_letter_code
_entity_poly.pdbx_strand_id
1 'polypeptide(L)'
;LRDGTGASLHAVQPTPIAPPRKTPSPEARAQQRLADLTRTLGLAAPLRILDIGANPMNHDAPYKELLAAGHAHVTGFEPQPEALAALNARKSPHETYFPDVVGDGEPHRLNLYRGSGLASLLEIRQPTLDHLLGLRRAARPTGHVDLPSRKLDEIDGIGHVDFLKIDVQGAEAMIFTHAQTALSQTLAVQSEVNFFPLYDNQPSFGEIDRLLQAHGLVPHSFLHIEKRLLRSRWLGRIEDATPQQMLDGDILYLRDLSRPDTLDNDALRKIALLCDTCYGFTDVT
;
A
#
# COMPACT_ATOMS: atom_id res chain seq x y z
N LEU A 1 -73.65 12.12 1.16
CA LEU A 1 -74.31 13.13 0.27
C LEU A 1 -74.49 12.42 -1.08
N ARG A 2 -75.74 12.22 -1.46
CA ARG A 2 -76.11 11.70 -2.81
C ARG A 2 -76.12 12.88 -3.76
N ASP A 3 -75.43 12.74 -4.84
CA ASP A 3 -75.69 13.66 -5.99
C ASP A 3 -76.95 13.23 -6.68
N GLY A 4 -77.60 14.18 -7.37
CA GLY A 4 -78.92 13.99 -7.98
C GLY A 4 -79.00 12.98 -9.13
N THR A 5 -77.93 12.14 -9.38
CA THR A 5 -77.83 11.19 -10.51
C THR A 5 -77.74 9.76 -10.09
N GLY A 6 -77.68 9.40 -8.78
CA GLY A 6 -77.72 8.02 -8.31
C GLY A 6 -76.52 7.16 -8.57
N ALA A 7 -75.40 7.74 -9.07
CA ALA A 7 -74.14 7.00 -9.29
C ALA A 7 -73.37 6.79 -8.00
N SER A 8 -73.01 5.53 -7.68
CA SER A 8 -72.17 5.18 -6.50
C SER A 8 -70.73 5.53 -6.81
N LEU A 9 -70.17 6.50 -6.09
CA LEU A 9 -68.74 6.80 -6.14
C LEU A 9 -67.96 5.63 -5.50
N HIS A 10 -67.31 4.85 -6.30
CA HIS A 10 -66.36 3.86 -5.80
C HIS A 10 -65.14 4.62 -5.23
N ALA A 11 -64.92 4.44 -3.92
CA ALA A 11 -63.72 4.96 -3.27
C ALA A 11 -62.48 4.31 -3.90
N VAL A 12 -61.64 5.13 -4.57
CA VAL A 12 -60.35 4.71 -5.04
C VAL A 12 -59.47 4.48 -3.83
N GLN A 13 -59.12 3.22 -3.59
CA GLN A 13 -58.17 2.91 -2.54
C GLN A 13 -56.80 3.44 -2.93
N PRO A 14 -56.08 4.16 -2.01
CA PRO A 14 -54.73 4.62 -2.35
C PRO A 14 -53.80 3.45 -2.56
N THR A 15 -53.10 3.48 -3.69
CA THR A 15 -52.04 2.48 -4.00
C THR A 15 -50.98 2.55 -2.90
N PRO A 16 -50.55 1.43 -2.29
CA PRO A 16 -49.51 1.44 -1.28
C PRO A 16 -48.22 2.05 -1.86
N ILE A 17 -47.73 3.12 -1.23
CA ILE A 17 -46.42 3.70 -1.56
C ILE A 17 -45.37 2.67 -1.15
N ALA A 18 -44.62 2.17 -2.13
CA ALA A 18 -43.51 1.24 -1.86
C ALA A 18 -42.53 1.93 -0.89
N PRO A 19 -42.03 1.20 0.13
CA PRO A 19 -41.07 1.75 1.07
C PRO A 19 -39.80 2.26 0.31
N PRO A 20 -39.19 3.37 0.75
CA PRO A 20 -38.03 3.93 0.10
C PRO A 20 -36.93 2.86 0.06
N ARG A 21 -36.35 2.64 -1.13
CA ARG A 21 -35.21 1.71 -1.27
C ARG A 21 -34.08 2.22 -0.37
N LYS A 22 -33.61 1.35 0.56
CA LYS A 22 -32.47 1.67 1.42
C LYS A 22 -31.27 1.95 0.52
N THR A 23 -30.66 3.12 0.67
CA THR A 23 -29.40 3.45 0.00
C THR A 23 -28.33 2.43 0.46
N PRO A 24 -27.61 1.75 -0.44
CA PRO A 24 -26.57 0.81 -0.05
C PRO A 24 -25.49 1.47 0.82
N SER A 25 -24.90 0.71 1.76
CA SER A 25 -23.78 1.20 2.56
C SER A 25 -22.57 1.55 1.67
N PRO A 26 -21.62 2.36 2.16
CA PRO A 26 -20.39 2.65 1.41
C PRO A 26 -19.66 1.37 0.99
N GLU A 27 -19.57 0.38 1.88
CA GLU A 27 -18.92 -0.92 1.62
C GLU A 27 -19.68 -1.70 0.51
N ALA A 28 -20.99 -1.76 0.59
CA ALA A 28 -21.81 -2.43 -0.43
C ALA A 28 -21.66 -1.77 -1.81
N ARG A 29 -21.51 -0.45 -1.85
CA ARG A 29 -21.24 0.29 -3.10
C ARG A 29 -19.84 -0.01 -3.64
N ALA A 30 -18.82 -0.07 -2.77
CA ALA A 30 -17.46 -0.43 -3.17
C ALA A 30 -17.40 -1.87 -3.73
N GLN A 31 -18.02 -2.83 -3.05
CA GLN A 31 -18.11 -4.21 -3.54
C GLN A 31 -18.83 -4.32 -4.88
N GLN A 32 -19.97 -3.61 -5.04
CA GLN A 32 -20.69 -3.59 -6.30
C GLN A 32 -19.84 -2.98 -7.43
N ARG A 33 -19.13 -1.87 -7.14
CA ARG A 33 -18.23 -1.23 -8.10
C ARG A 33 -17.11 -2.18 -8.53
N LEU A 34 -16.47 -2.86 -7.57
CA LEU A 34 -15.44 -3.85 -7.87
C LEU A 34 -15.98 -4.97 -8.77
N ALA A 35 -17.15 -5.53 -8.44
CA ALA A 35 -17.77 -6.59 -9.23
C ALA A 35 -18.14 -6.13 -10.66
N ASP A 36 -18.60 -4.89 -10.83
CA ASP A 36 -18.92 -4.33 -12.14
C ASP A 36 -17.64 -4.05 -12.95
N LEU A 37 -16.61 -3.51 -12.31
CA LEU A 37 -15.32 -3.21 -12.94
C LEU A 37 -14.62 -4.50 -13.39
N THR A 38 -14.51 -5.51 -12.54
CA THR A 38 -13.88 -6.79 -12.90
C THR A 38 -14.61 -7.50 -14.03
N ARG A 39 -15.95 -7.43 -14.08
CA ARG A 39 -16.73 -7.97 -15.19
C ARG A 39 -16.45 -7.21 -16.48
N THR A 40 -16.35 -5.89 -16.43
CA THR A 40 -16.11 -5.03 -17.61
C THR A 40 -14.71 -5.23 -18.14
N LEU A 41 -13.72 -5.28 -17.27
CA LEU A 41 -12.31 -5.45 -17.64
C LEU A 41 -12.00 -6.85 -18.17
N GLY A 42 -12.66 -7.89 -17.67
CA GLY A 42 -12.49 -9.28 -18.13
C GLY A 42 -11.04 -9.76 -17.98
N LEU A 43 -10.47 -9.66 -16.77
CA LEU A 43 -9.10 -10.08 -16.49
C LEU A 43 -8.90 -11.57 -16.78
N ALA A 44 -7.79 -11.93 -17.40
CA ALA A 44 -7.42 -13.31 -17.68
C ALA A 44 -7.01 -14.09 -16.42
N ALA A 45 -6.41 -13.40 -15.42
CA ALA A 45 -5.96 -13.98 -14.16
C ALA A 45 -5.97 -12.92 -13.04
N PRO A 46 -6.03 -13.35 -11.76
CA PRO A 46 -5.83 -12.47 -10.62
C PRO A 46 -4.47 -11.75 -10.66
N LEU A 47 -4.41 -10.55 -10.07
CA LEU A 47 -3.17 -9.81 -9.89
C LEU A 47 -2.21 -10.59 -9.00
N ARG A 48 -0.93 -10.63 -9.36
CA ARG A 48 0.16 -11.13 -8.54
C ARG A 48 0.79 -9.99 -7.78
N ILE A 49 0.62 -10.00 -6.47
CA ILE A 49 1.08 -8.95 -5.56
C ILE A 49 2.24 -9.48 -4.75
N LEU A 50 3.30 -8.69 -4.69
CA LEU A 50 4.43 -8.91 -3.80
C LEU A 50 4.41 -7.83 -2.71
N ASP A 51 4.43 -8.24 -1.44
CA ASP A 51 4.48 -7.32 -0.30
C ASP A 51 5.74 -7.58 0.53
N ILE A 52 6.71 -6.69 0.45
CA ILE A 52 7.97 -6.78 1.20
C ILE A 52 7.89 -5.84 2.41
N GLY A 53 8.01 -6.43 3.60
CA GLY A 53 7.67 -5.76 4.85
C GLY A 53 6.16 -5.83 5.11
N ALA A 54 5.56 -7.01 4.95
CA ALA A 54 4.12 -7.26 5.05
C ALA A 54 3.57 -7.16 6.48
N ASN A 55 4.11 -6.28 7.32
CA ASN A 55 3.76 -6.14 8.73
C ASN A 55 2.29 -5.71 8.90
N PRO A 56 1.45 -6.53 9.56
CA PRO A 56 0.02 -6.28 9.67
C PRO A 56 -0.35 -5.27 10.78
N MET A 57 0.64 -4.77 11.50
CA MET A 57 0.41 -4.05 12.76
C MET A 57 -0.01 -2.59 12.57
N ASN A 58 0.29 -1.98 11.43
CA ASN A 58 0.16 -0.55 11.28
C ASN A 58 -1.09 -0.13 10.49
N HIS A 59 -1.39 -0.77 9.37
CA HIS A 59 -2.52 -0.44 8.49
C HIS A 59 -3.01 -1.67 7.73
N ASP A 60 -4.26 -1.62 7.27
CA ASP A 60 -4.77 -2.60 6.31
C ASP A 60 -3.99 -2.47 4.97
N ALA A 61 -3.67 -3.60 4.36
CA ALA A 61 -3.04 -3.61 3.06
C ALA A 61 -3.93 -2.96 1.99
N PRO A 62 -3.39 -2.14 1.07
CA PRO A 62 -4.19 -1.43 0.08
C PRO A 62 -4.99 -2.38 -0.83
N TYR A 63 -4.50 -3.59 -1.02
CA TYR A 63 -5.08 -4.62 -1.89
C TYR A 63 -6.08 -5.55 -1.19
N LYS A 64 -6.48 -5.26 0.06
CA LYS A 64 -7.35 -6.16 0.86
C LYS A 64 -8.68 -6.48 0.17
N GLU A 65 -9.28 -5.51 -0.51
CA GLU A 65 -10.56 -5.71 -1.20
C GLU A 65 -10.40 -6.61 -2.44
N LEU A 66 -9.31 -6.46 -3.19
CA LEU A 66 -8.97 -7.35 -4.31
C LEU A 66 -8.74 -8.77 -3.83
N LEU A 67 -8.02 -8.93 -2.72
CA LEU A 67 -7.73 -10.22 -2.10
C LEU A 67 -9.01 -10.90 -1.61
N ALA A 68 -9.85 -10.17 -0.87
CA ALA A 68 -11.13 -10.68 -0.35
C ALA A 68 -12.10 -11.12 -1.47
N ALA A 69 -12.03 -10.44 -2.63
CA ALA A 69 -12.83 -10.79 -3.80
C ALA A 69 -12.21 -11.90 -4.69
N GLY A 70 -11.02 -12.41 -4.35
CA GLY A 70 -10.32 -13.44 -5.13
C GLY A 70 -9.67 -12.92 -6.41
N HIS A 71 -9.48 -11.60 -6.53
CA HIS A 71 -8.85 -10.94 -7.69
C HIS A 71 -7.36 -10.64 -7.49
N ALA A 72 -6.77 -11.09 -6.38
CA ALA A 72 -5.36 -10.99 -6.11
C ALA A 72 -4.79 -12.25 -5.44
N HIS A 73 -3.54 -12.58 -5.76
CA HIS A 73 -2.70 -13.51 -5.02
C HIS A 73 -1.53 -12.73 -4.43
N VAL A 74 -1.27 -12.93 -3.14
CA VAL A 74 -0.24 -12.20 -2.40
C VAL A 74 0.88 -13.14 -1.99
N THR A 75 2.11 -12.74 -2.31
CA THR A 75 3.33 -13.29 -1.73
C THR A 75 3.94 -12.21 -0.84
N GLY A 76 4.05 -12.47 0.46
CA GLY A 76 4.56 -11.49 1.41
C GLY A 76 5.83 -11.96 2.12
N PHE A 77 6.66 -11.00 2.51
CA PHE A 77 7.89 -11.21 3.29
C PHE A 77 7.83 -10.41 4.58
N GLU A 78 7.95 -11.11 5.72
CA GLU A 78 7.97 -10.52 7.05
C GLU A 78 8.93 -11.29 7.97
N PRO A 79 10.10 -10.75 8.28
CA PRO A 79 11.10 -11.45 9.08
C PRO A 79 10.81 -11.46 10.59
N GLN A 80 9.90 -10.61 11.09
CA GLN A 80 9.59 -10.56 12.51
C GLN A 80 8.63 -11.72 12.89
N PRO A 81 9.01 -12.63 13.82
CA PRO A 81 8.25 -13.86 14.08
C PRO A 81 6.81 -13.61 14.54
N GLU A 82 6.57 -12.60 15.38
CA GLU A 82 5.25 -12.27 15.89
C GLU A 82 4.33 -11.74 14.79
N ALA A 83 4.87 -10.87 13.93
CA ALA A 83 4.13 -10.32 12.79
C ALA A 83 3.81 -11.41 11.76
N LEU A 84 4.78 -12.27 11.43
CA LEU A 84 4.61 -13.41 10.54
C LEU A 84 3.57 -14.40 11.08
N ALA A 85 3.60 -14.71 12.38
CA ALA A 85 2.61 -15.57 13.03
C ALA A 85 1.19 -14.98 12.92
N ALA A 86 1.05 -13.68 13.12
CA ALA A 86 -0.23 -12.98 12.99
C ALA A 86 -0.76 -13.01 11.55
N LEU A 87 0.12 -12.85 10.54
CA LEU A 87 -0.24 -13.01 9.13
C LEU A 87 -0.72 -14.43 8.84
N ASN A 88 0.07 -15.42 9.21
CA ASN A 88 -0.26 -16.83 8.96
C ASN A 88 -1.54 -17.32 9.68
N ALA A 89 -1.88 -16.73 10.81
CA ALA A 89 -3.10 -17.08 11.56
C ALA A 89 -4.39 -16.61 10.85
N ARG A 90 -4.32 -15.58 10.01
CA ARG A 90 -5.50 -14.98 9.37
C ARG A 90 -5.49 -15.01 7.84
N LYS A 91 -4.43 -15.56 7.23
CA LYS A 91 -4.29 -15.60 5.77
C LYS A 91 -5.40 -16.39 5.09
N SER A 92 -5.81 -15.92 3.93
CA SER A 92 -6.68 -16.64 3.01
C SER A 92 -5.90 -17.67 2.19
N PRO A 93 -6.56 -18.55 1.40
CA PRO A 93 -5.89 -19.45 0.47
C PRO A 93 -5.10 -18.74 -0.66
N HIS A 94 -5.31 -17.44 -0.85
CA HIS A 94 -4.66 -16.63 -1.86
C HIS A 94 -3.42 -15.88 -1.33
N GLU A 95 -2.95 -16.22 -0.13
CA GLU A 95 -1.82 -15.57 0.52
C GLU A 95 -0.74 -16.58 0.93
N THR A 96 0.50 -16.21 0.70
CA THR A 96 1.68 -16.96 1.17
C THR A 96 2.66 -15.98 1.80
N TYR A 97 3.15 -16.29 3.01
CA TYR A 97 4.09 -15.43 3.73
C TYR A 97 5.35 -16.18 4.10
N PHE A 98 6.51 -15.54 3.87
CA PHE A 98 7.84 -16.07 4.11
C PHE A 98 8.59 -15.27 5.19
N PRO A 99 9.45 -15.93 6.00
CA PRO A 99 10.26 -15.27 7.01
C PRO A 99 11.54 -14.62 6.46
N ASP A 100 11.77 -14.74 5.16
CA ASP A 100 13.02 -14.29 4.55
C ASP A 100 13.16 -12.77 4.60
N VAL A 101 14.38 -12.29 4.82
CA VAL A 101 14.75 -10.90 4.56
C VAL A 101 15.11 -10.78 3.07
N VAL A 102 14.38 -9.92 2.36
CA VAL A 102 14.75 -9.57 0.98
C VAL A 102 15.84 -8.49 1.03
N GLY A 103 16.90 -8.66 0.26
CA GLY A 103 18.06 -7.77 0.28
C GLY A 103 19.02 -8.00 -0.88
N ASP A 104 20.32 -7.89 -0.61
CA ASP A 104 21.43 -8.07 -1.58
C ASP A 104 22.06 -9.47 -1.59
N GLY A 105 21.56 -10.37 -0.75
CA GLY A 105 22.09 -11.73 -0.60
C GLY A 105 23.15 -11.86 0.50
N GLU A 106 23.56 -10.76 1.13
CA GLU A 106 24.50 -10.77 2.23
C GLU A 106 23.78 -10.80 3.60
N PRO A 107 24.45 -11.26 4.67
CA PRO A 107 23.89 -11.19 6.02
C PRO A 107 23.75 -9.74 6.50
N HIS A 108 22.59 -9.40 7.07
CA HIS A 108 22.32 -8.08 7.65
C HIS A 108 21.86 -8.17 9.09
N ARG A 109 22.08 -7.09 9.83
CA ARG A 109 21.55 -6.88 11.17
C ARG A 109 20.22 -6.15 11.10
N LEU A 110 19.13 -6.81 11.49
CA LEU A 110 17.84 -6.17 11.70
C LEU A 110 17.82 -5.53 13.09
N ASN A 111 17.85 -4.21 13.14
CA ASN A 111 17.75 -3.43 14.37
C ASN A 111 16.29 -3.33 14.80
N LEU A 112 16.01 -3.66 16.06
CA LEU A 112 14.68 -3.65 16.64
C LEU A 112 14.53 -2.46 17.59
N TYR A 113 13.39 -1.78 17.45
CA TYR A 113 13.07 -0.62 18.26
C TYR A 113 11.74 -0.83 18.98
N ARG A 114 11.45 0.00 19.99
CA ARG A 114 10.20 -0.05 20.74
C ARG A 114 8.97 0.16 19.85
N GLY A 115 9.06 1.02 18.87
CA GLY A 115 8.08 1.13 17.78
C GLY A 115 8.38 0.06 16.74
N SER A 116 7.54 -0.96 16.63
CA SER A 116 7.76 -2.10 15.72
C SER A 116 7.87 -1.67 14.25
N GLY A 117 7.18 -0.60 13.84
CA GLY A 117 7.28 -0.02 12.51
C GLY A 117 8.60 0.72 12.21
N LEU A 118 9.57 0.75 13.17
CA LEU A 118 10.90 1.33 12.96
C LEU A 118 11.99 0.27 12.82
N ALA A 119 11.63 -1.03 12.77
CA ALA A 119 12.61 -2.09 12.57
C ALA A 119 13.27 -1.93 11.18
N SER A 120 14.60 -1.91 11.14
CA SER A 120 15.35 -1.59 9.93
C SER A 120 16.69 -2.31 9.87
N LEU A 121 17.19 -2.56 8.67
CA LEU A 121 18.58 -2.99 8.45
C LEU A 121 19.59 -1.85 8.70
N LEU A 122 19.10 -0.61 8.78
CA LEU A 122 19.90 0.59 9.06
C LEU A 122 19.76 1.01 10.53
N GLU A 123 20.73 1.76 11.04
CA GLU A 123 20.66 2.32 12.40
C GLU A 123 19.96 3.68 12.40
N ILE A 124 19.10 3.93 13.40
CA ILE A 124 18.43 5.24 13.53
C ILE A 124 19.47 6.33 13.82
N ARG A 125 19.36 7.40 13.07
CA ARG A 125 20.26 8.53 13.13
C ARG A 125 20.01 9.42 14.33
N GLN A 126 20.97 9.51 15.25
CA GLN A 126 20.83 10.30 16.48
C GLN A 126 20.58 11.80 16.23
N PRO A 127 21.25 12.47 15.26
CA PRO A 127 20.96 13.89 14.97
C PRO A 127 19.50 14.13 14.56
N THR A 128 18.86 13.18 13.89
CA THR A 128 17.45 13.26 13.51
C THR A 128 16.54 13.18 14.74
N LEU A 129 16.84 12.28 15.70
CA LEU A 129 16.11 12.21 16.97
C LEU A 129 16.28 13.47 17.82
N ASP A 130 17.41 14.15 17.67
CA ASP A 130 17.68 15.42 18.36
C ASP A 130 16.98 16.61 17.70
N HIS A 131 16.71 16.52 16.43
CA HIS A 131 16.12 17.59 15.62
C HIS A 131 14.59 17.51 15.53
N LEU A 132 14.02 16.30 15.43
CA LEU A 132 12.58 16.09 15.31
C LEU A 132 11.92 15.76 16.64
N LEU A 133 10.65 16.15 16.79
CA LEU A 133 9.85 15.80 17.96
C LEU A 133 9.08 14.48 17.74
N GLY A 134 8.82 13.80 18.88
CA GLY A 134 7.92 12.64 18.95
C GLY A 134 8.56 11.27 18.69
N LEU A 135 9.76 11.21 18.09
CA LEU A 135 10.38 9.94 17.67
C LEU A 135 11.15 9.21 18.80
N ARG A 136 11.76 9.93 19.73
CA ARG A 136 12.70 9.35 20.72
C ARG A 136 12.17 8.14 21.50
N ARG A 137 10.87 8.11 21.82
CA ARG A 137 10.29 7.01 22.59
C ARG A 137 10.17 5.74 21.74
N ALA A 138 9.69 5.87 20.51
CA ALA A 138 9.55 4.77 19.56
C ALA A 138 10.93 4.27 19.09
N ALA A 139 11.89 5.17 18.90
CA ALA A 139 13.24 4.89 18.43
C ALA A 139 14.18 4.29 19.48
N ARG A 140 13.69 3.94 20.69
CA ARG A 140 14.53 3.24 21.70
C ARG A 140 14.87 1.83 21.22
N PRO A 141 16.16 1.47 21.09
CA PRO A 141 16.55 0.11 20.73
C PRO A 141 16.03 -0.90 21.75
N THR A 142 15.56 -2.04 21.29
CA THR A 142 15.14 -3.19 22.10
C THR A 142 16.00 -4.41 21.88
N GLY A 143 16.75 -4.46 20.79
CA GLY A 143 17.67 -5.54 20.43
C GLY A 143 18.01 -5.50 18.95
N HIS A 144 18.60 -6.59 18.48
CA HIS A 144 18.84 -6.83 17.06
C HIS A 144 18.85 -8.34 16.79
N VAL A 145 18.69 -8.70 15.52
CA VAL A 145 18.82 -10.08 15.04
C VAL A 145 19.65 -10.05 13.77
N ASP A 146 20.69 -10.89 13.72
CA ASP A 146 21.47 -11.06 12.48
C ASP A 146 20.76 -12.11 11.62
N LEU A 147 20.40 -11.73 10.38
CA LEU A 147 19.61 -12.54 9.45
C LEU A 147 20.30 -12.60 8.09
N PRO A 148 20.29 -13.77 7.42
CA PRO A 148 20.66 -13.84 6.01
C PRO A 148 19.61 -13.08 5.19
N SER A 149 20.06 -12.40 4.13
CA SER A 149 19.13 -11.86 3.14
C SER A 149 19.18 -12.66 1.84
N ARG A 150 18.17 -12.47 0.99
CA ARG A 150 18.09 -13.08 -0.34
C ARG A 150 17.74 -12.01 -1.36
N LYS A 151 18.38 -12.05 -2.51
CA LYS A 151 17.98 -11.19 -3.62
C LYS A 151 16.62 -11.61 -4.15
N LEU A 152 15.77 -10.65 -4.45
CA LEU A 152 14.42 -10.94 -4.91
C LEU A 152 14.42 -11.83 -6.16
N ASP A 153 15.27 -11.54 -7.12
CA ASP A 153 15.37 -12.28 -8.38
C ASP A 153 15.91 -13.73 -8.21
N GLU A 154 16.46 -14.08 -7.04
CA GLU A 154 16.98 -15.41 -6.71
C GLU A 154 16.01 -16.24 -5.84
N ILE A 155 14.83 -15.69 -5.49
CA ILE A 155 13.83 -16.41 -4.69
C ILE A 155 12.91 -17.21 -5.61
N ASP A 156 12.98 -18.54 -5.50
CA ASP A 156 12.13 -19.43 -6.28
C ASP A 156 10.64 -19.23 -5.98
N GLY A 157 9.81 -19.34 -7.01
CA GLY A 157 8.35 -19.35 -6.87
C GLY A 157 7.67 -17.98 -6.86
N ILE A 158 8.42 -16.87 -6.86
CA ILE A 158 7.80 -15.53 -6.95
C ILE A 158 7.17 -15.33 -8.33
N GLY A 159 7.88 -15.68 -9.40
CA GLY A 159 7.40 -15.55 -10.77
C GLY A 159 7.15 -14.10 -11.20
N HIS A 160 6.12 -13.89 -12.04
CA HIS A 160 5.71 -12.56 -12.48
C HIS A 160 5.05 -11.77 -11.33
N VAL A 161 5.37 -10.49 -11.23
CA VAL A 161 4.81 -9.55 -10.24
C VAL A 161 4.08 -8.44 -10.97
N ASP A 162 2.79 -8.27 -10.72
CA ASP A 162 2.00 -7.17 -11.27
C ASP A 162 2.11 -5.91 -10.39
N PHE A 163 2.06 -6.09 -9.08
CA PHE A 163 2.15 -5.00 -8.11
C PHE A 163 3.13 -5.36 -6.99
N LEU A 164 4.10 -4.48 -6.76
CA LEU A 164 5.05 -4.54 -5.65
C LEU A 164 4.72 -3.47 -4.62
N LYS A 165 4.38 -3.88 -3.40
CA LYS A 165 4.38 -3.00 -2.23
C LYS A 165 5.64 -3.26 -1.41
N ILE A 166 6.33 -2.18 -1.02
CA ILE A 166 7.56 -2.28 -0.22
C ILE A 166 7.60 -1.20 0.84
N ASP A 167 7.86 -1.63 2.08
CA ASP A 167 8.04 -0.80 3.26
C ASP A 167 9.00 -1.54 4.21
N VAL A 168 10.28 -1.27 4.06
CA VAL A 168 11.36 -1.95 4.79
C VAL A 168 12.26 -0.97 5.53
N GLN A 169 11.75 0.25 5.71
CA GLN A 169 12.36 1.25 6.56
C GLN A 169 13.82 1.58 6.17
N GLY A 170 14.02 1.90 4.88
CA GLY A 170 15.27 2.43 4.34
C GLY A 170 16.12 1.45 3.52
N ALA A 171 15.71 0.18 3.39
CA ALA A 171 16.42 -0.79 2.54
C ALA A 171 15.86 -0.90 1.12
N GLU A 172 14.89 -0.07 0.73
CA GLU A 172 14.17 -0.12 -0.55
C GLU A 172 15.12 -0.05 -1.75
N ALA A 173 16.05 0.90 -1.76
CA ALA A 173 17.00 1.07 -2.86
C ALA A 173 17.93 -0.14 -3.03
N MET A 174 18.35 -0.78 -1.92
CA MET A 174 19.14 -2.00 -1.95
C MET A 174 18.35 -3.12 -2.63
N ILE A 175 17.09 -3.29 -2.25
CA ILE A 175 16.21 -4.31 -2.83
C ILE A 175 15.97 -4.04 -4.32
N PHE A 176 15.64 -2.81 -4.71
CA PHE A 176 15.43 -2.44 -6.12
C PHE A 176 16.67 -2.66 -6.98
N THR A 177 17.86 -2.43 -6.43
CA THR A 177 19.13 -2.69 -7.13
C THR A 177 19.30 -4.17 -7.48
N HIS A 178 18.75 -5.08 -6.67
CA HIS A 178 18.87 -6.53 -6.83
C HIS A 178 17.56 -7.22 -7.29
N ALA A 179 16.59 -6.45 -7.78
CA ALA A 179 15.28 -6.91 -8.25
C ALA A 179 15.03 -6.57 -9.73
N GLN A 180 16.06 -6.67 -10.56
CA GLN A 180 16.04 -6.20 -11.96
C GLN A 180 14.99 -6.95 -12.79
N THR A 181 14.91 -8.27 -12.63
CA THR A 181 13.96 -9.13 -13.35
C THR A 181 12.54 -8.84 -12.89
N ALA A 182 12.30 -8.80 -11.59
CA ALA A 182 10.98 -8.52 -11.03
C ALA A 182 10.49 -7.14 -11.46
N LEU A 183 11.30 -6.08 -11.31
CA LEU A 183 10.93 -4.71 -11.69
C LEU A 183 10.69 -4.54 -13.20
N SER A 184 11.41 -5.29 -14.05
CA SER A 184 11.22 -5.20 -15.50
C SER A 184 9.78 -5.54 -15.95
N GLN A 185 9.08 -6.36 -15.18
CA GLN A 185 7.73 -6.85 -15.46
C GLN A 185 6.64 -6.19 -14.61
N THR A 186 7.01 -5.56 -13.47
CA THR A 186 6.07 -4.96 -12.52
C THR A 186 5.32 -3.79 -13.15
N LEU A 187 4.00 -3.75 -12.98
CA LEU A 187 3.11 -2.72 -13.53
C LEU A 187 2.99 -1.50 -12.61
N ALA A 188 3.03 -1.74 -11.31
CA ALA A 188 2.92 -0.71 -10.28
C ALA A 188 3.83 -1.02 -9.08
N VAL A 189 4.37 0.02 -8.45
CA VAL A 189 5.14 -0.07 -7.19
C VAL A 189 4.60 0.95 -6.21
N GLN A 190 4.19 0.51 -5.02
CA GLN A 190 4.03 1.38 -3.86
C GLN A 190 5.29 1.25 -3.01
N SER A 191 5.97 2.35 -2.77
CA SER A 191 7.19 2.38 -1.96
C SER A 191 7.12 3.48 -0.92
N GLU A 192 7.63 3.18 0.29
CA GLU A 192 8.05 4.25 1.18
C GLU A 192 9.25 4.98 0.56
N VAL A 193 9.27 6.30 0.71
CA VAL A 193 10.36 7.19 0.27
C VAL A 193 10.67 8.21 1.35
N ASN A 194 11.94 8.63 1.43
CA ASN A 194 12.41 9.46 2.51
C ASN A 194 12.83 10.85 2.02
N PHE A 195 12.28 11.88 2.67
CA PHE A 195 12.62 13.29 2.42
C PHE A 195 13.64 13.81 3.42
N PHE A 196 13.61 13.24 4.63
CA PHE A 196 14.56 13.58 5.71
C PHE A 196 15.12 12.29 6.31
N PRO A 197 16.45 12.10 6.40
CA PRO A 197 17.03 10.83 6.77
C PRO A 197 16.73 10.49 8.23
N LEU A 198 15.97 9.40 8.44
CA LEU A 198 15.71 8.84 9.77
C LEU A 198 16.81 7.85 10.18
N TYR A 199 17.39 7.16 9.22
CA TYR A 199 18.44 6.17 9.42
C TYR A 199 19.75 6.65 8.79
N ASP A 200 20.87 6.13 9.30
CA ASP A 200 22.19 6.38 8.71
C ASP A 200 22.29 5.67 7.35
N ASN A 201 22.84 6.37 6.35
CA ASN A 201 22.96 5.91 4.97
C ASN A 201 21.62 5.57 4.28
N GLN A 202 20.51 6.08 4.78
CA GLN A 202 19.20 5.91 4.18
C GLN A 202 19.14 6.56 2.80
N PRO A 203 18.67 5.85 1.76
CA PRO A 203 18.50 6.43 0.43
C PRO A 203 17.44 7.53 0.45
N SER A 204 17.69 8.59 -0.31
CA SER A 204 16.74 9.67 -0.50
C SER A 204 15.64 9.31 -1.49
N PHE A 205 14.53 10.07 -1.46
CA PHE A 205 13.48 10.00 -2.49
C PHE A 205 14.07 10.01 -3.92
N GLY A 206 15.02 10.91 -4.20
CA GLY A 206 15.61 11.04 -5.53
C GLY A 206 16.45 9.84 -5.98
N GLU A 207 17.00 9.05 -5.06
CA GLU A 207 17.69 7.79 -5.37
C GLU A 207 16.72 6.69 -5.71
N ILE A 208 15.66 6.53 -4.94
CA ILE A 208 14.57 5.57 -5.20
C ILE A 208 13.89 5.89 -6.53
N ASP A 209 13.53 7.15 -6.74
CA ASP A 209 12.89 7.64 -7.96
C ASP A 209 13.71 7.30 -9.22
N ARG A 210 15.02 7.57 -9.20
CA ARG A 210 15.90 7.22 -10.34
C ARG A 210 15.97 5.72 -10.61
N LEU A 211 15.99 4.88 -9.57
CA LEU A 211 15.99 3.43 -9.72
C LEU A 211 14.70 2.95 -10.41
N LEU A 212 13.55 3.40 -9.95
CA LEU A 212 12.27 2.98 -10.51
C LEU A 212 12.05 3.53 -11.92
N GLN A 213 12.43 4.78 -12.20
CA GLN A 213 12.35 5.36 -13.55
C GLN A 213 13.26 4.63 -14.55
N ALA A 214 14.41 4.10 -14.14
CA ALA A 214 15.27 3.28 -14.99
C ALA A 214 14.55 1.99 -15.47
N HIS A 215 13.52 1.54 -14.74
CA HIS A 215 12.66 0.42 -15.13
C HIS A 215 11.37 0.85 -15.84
N GLY A 216 11.22 2.13 -16.20
CA GLY A 216 10.02 2.66 -16.86
C GLY A 216 8.81 2.80 -15.94
N LEU A 217 9.04 2.89 -14.63
CA LEU A 217 8.04 3.20 -13.61
C LEU A 217 8.12 4.68 -13.27
N VAL A 218 7.04 5.43 -13.49
CA VAL A 218 6.98 6.87 -13.25
C VAL A 218 6.13 7.19 -12.02
N PRO A 219 6.48 8.22 -11.23
CA PRO A 219 5.69 8.61 -10.07
C PRO A 219 4.31 9.07 -10.51
N HIS A 220 3.28 8.48 -9.89
CA HIS A 220 1.88 8.79 -10.18
C HIS A 220 1.25 9.66 -9.10
N SER A 221 1.34 9.23 -7.83
CA SER A 221 0.72 9.97 -6.73
C SER A 221 1.41 9.71 -5.40
N PHE A 222 1.55 10.75 -4.58
CA PHE A 222 1.80 10.57 -3.15
C PHE A 222 0.51 10.13 -2.45
N LEU A 223 0.55 9.00 -1.78
CA LEU A 223 -0.56 8.43 -1.03
C LEU A 223 -0.64 9.01 0.38
N HIS A 224 0.54 9.21 0.98
CA HIS A 224 0.72 9.79 2.30
C HIS A 224 2.03 10.54 2.36
N ILE A 225 2.09 11.60 3.17
CA ILE A 225 3.33 12.29 3.53
C ILE A 225 3.32 12.54 5.04
N GLU A 226 4.22 11.87 5.74
CA GLU A 226 4.42 12.09 7.16
C GLU A 226 5.21 13.37 7.40
N LYS A 227 4.73 14.19 8.31
CA LYS A 227 5.38 15.44 8.69
C LYS A 227 5.65 15.49 10.18
N ARG A 228 6.77 16.09 10.57
CA ARG A 228 7.19 16.24 11.96
C ARG A 228 7.45 17.67 12.33
N LEU A 229 7.26 17.97 13.61
CA LEU A 229 7.67 19.25 14.20
C LEU A 229 9.18 19.25 14.44
N LEU A 230 9.81 20.34 14.09
CA LEU A 230 11.19 20.58 14.46
C LEU A 230 11.30 20.92 15.95
N ARG A 231 12.34 20.44 16.61
CA ARG A 231 12.64 20.82 18.00
C ARG A 231 13.12 22.26 18.05
N SER A 232 12.35 23.11 18.74
CA SER A 232 12.68 24.51 18.94
C SER A 232 12.46 24.90 20.40
N ARG A 233 13.35 25.74 20.95
CA ARG A 233 13.16 26.34 22.28
C ARG A 233 11.91 27.24 22.36
N TRP A 234 11.36 27.61 21.22
CA TRP A 234 10.17 28.46 21.13
C TRP A 234 8.87 27.68 20.99
N LEU A 235 8.93 26.37 20.76
CA LEU A 235 7.75 25.55 20.40
C LEU A 235 6.65 25.62 21.46
N GLY A 236 7.00 25.60 22.74
CA GLY A 236 6.01 25.74 23.83
C GLY A 236 5.38 27.12 23.98
N ARG A 237 5.76 28.09 23.13
CA ARG A 237 5.19 29.45 23.08
C ARG A 237 4.37 29.70 21.81
N ILE A 238 4.31 28.71 20.91
CA ILE A 238 3.55 28.78 19.67
C ILE A 238 2.31 27.94 19.89
N GLU A 239 1.16 28.58 20.03
CA GLU A 239 -0.12 27.91 19.98
C GLU A 239 -0.33 27.39 18.56
N ASP A 240 -0.88 26.18 18.41
CA ASP A 240 -1.20 25.55 17.12
C ASP A 240 -0.01 25.31 16.17
N ALA A 241 1.16 24.97 16.70
CA ALA A 241 2.30 24.60 15.87
C ALA A 241 1.98 23.33 15.05
N THR A 242 1.98 23.48 13.72
CA THR A 242 1.70 22.37 12.78
C THR A 242 3.00 21.79 12.21
N PRO A 243 3.10 20.45 12.08
CA PRO A 243 4.24 19.80 11.44
C PRO A 243 4.40 20.25 9.98
N GLN A 244 5.63 20.63 9.58
CA GLN A 244 5.92 21.04 8.21
C GLN A 244 7.10 20.27 7.61
N GLN A 245 8.05 19.80 8.45
CA GLN A 245 9.17 19.02 7.96
C GLN A 245 8.68 17.66 7.47
N MET A 246 8.72 17.42 6.17
CA MET A 246 8.49 16.09 5.61
C MET A 246 9.56 15.13 6.11
N LEU A 247 9.14 13.97 6.58
CA LEU A 247 10.02 12.89 7.04
C LEU A 247 10.09 11.81 5.97
N ASP A 248 9.00 11.14 5.74
CA ASP A 248 8.80 10.06 4.78
C ASP A 248 7.45 10.19 4.09
N GLY A 249 7.13 9.26 3.22
CA GLY A 249 5.83 9.17 2.58
C GLY A 249 5.74 7.96 1.68
N ASP A 250 4.50 7.56 1.42
CA ASP A 250 4.18 6.52 0.45
C ASP A 250 3.89 7.13 -0.92
N ILE A 251 4.50 6.57 -1.95
CA ILE A 251 4.27 6.97 -3.33
C ILE A 251 3.92 5.77 -4.19
N LEU A 252 2.94 5.96 -5.08
CA LEU A 252 2.62 5.01 -6.13
C LEU A 252 3.34 5.38 -7.42
N TYR A 253 4.09 4.43 -7.96
CA TYR A 253 4.67 4.45 -9.30
C TYR A 253 3.85 3.54 -10.20
N LEU A 254 3.64 3.95 -11.44
CA LEU A 254 3.01 3.15 -12.49
C LEU A 254 3.91 3.07 -13.71
N ARG A 255 3.71 2.05 -14.55
CA ARG A 255 4.23 2.09 -15.91
C ARG A 255 3.80 3.39 -16.59
N ASP A 256 4.64 3.91 -17.45
CA ASP A 256 4.37 5.17 -18.17
C ASP A 256 3.12 5.05 -19.05
N LEU A 257 1.98 5.52 -18.55
CA LEU A 257 0.69 5.49 -19.24
C LEU A 257 0.60 6.51 -20.40
N SER A 258 1.58 7.40 -20.55
CA SER A 258 1.68 8.25 -21.73
C SER A 258 2.12 7.47 -22.98
N ARG A 259 2.59 6.21 -22.77
CA ARG A 259 3.02 5.29 -23.82
C ARG A 259 2.26 3.95 -23.74
N PRO A 260 0.93 3.98 -23.89
CA PRO A 260 0.08 2.79 -23.68
C PRO A 260 0.38 1.67 -24.69
N ASP A 261 0.95 2.00 -25.85
CA ASP A 261 1.40 1.07 -26.88
C ASP A 261 2.54 0.15 -26.43
N THR A 262 3.22 0.47 -25.33
CA THR A 262 4.25 -0.37 -24.71
C THR A 262 3.69 -1.42 -23.76
N LEU A 263 2.39 -1.37 -23.47
CA LEU A 263 1.67 -2.26 -22.55
C LEU A 263 0.65 -3.08 -23.32
N ASP A 264 0.50 -4.34 -22.95
CA ASP A 264 -0.59 -5.13 -23.50
C ASP A 264 -1.94 -4.82 -22.82
N ASN A 265 -3.01 -5.32 -23.38
CA ASN A 265 -4.35 -5.07 -22.85
C ASN A 265 -4.57 -5.65 -21.45
N ASP A 266 -3.91 -6.76 -21.07
CA ASP A 266 -4.04 -7.33 -19.74
C ASP A 266 -3.35 -6.45 -18.70
N ALA A 267 -2.16 -5.94 -19.02
CA ALA A 267 -1.43 -4.98 -18.17
C ALA A 267 -2.27 -3.71 -17.91
N LEU A 268 -2.85 -3.11 -18.95
CA LEU A 268 -3.70 -1.92 -18.81
C LEU A 268 -4.93 -2.19 -17.94
N ARG A 269 -5.59 -3.34 -18.12
CA ARG A 269 -6.74 -3.75 -17.31
C ARG A 269 -6.35 -3.97 -15.83
N LYS A 270 -5.19 -4.56 -15.58
CA LYS A 270 -4.67 -4.78 -14.23
C LYS A 270 -4.34 -3.46 -13.54
N ILE A 271 -3.69 -2.51 -14.24
CA ILE A 271 -3.41 -1.17 -13.73
C ILE A 271 -4.72 -0.46 -13.38
N ALA A 272 -5.71 -0.48 -14.28
CA ALA A 272 -7.02 0.12 -14.04
C ALA A 272 -7.71 -0.46 -12.80
N LEU A 273 -7.78 -1.79 -12.68
CA LEU A 273 -8.36 -2.45 -11.52
C LEU A 273 -7.62 -2.10 -10.22
N LEU A 274 -6.29 -2.14 -10.24
CA LEU A 274 -5.45 -1.80 -9.09
C LEU A 274 -5.70 -0.35 -8.63
N CYS A 275 -5.61 0.60 -9.56
CA CYS A 275 -5.74 2.03 -9.26
C CYS A 275 -7.14 2.39 -8.73
N ASP A 276 -8.19 1.87 -9.34
CA ASP A 276 -9.56 2.11 -8.88
C ASP A 276 -9.81 1.49 -7.50
N THR A 277 -9.50 0.20 -7.35
CA THR A 277 -9.88 -0.55 -6.13
C THR A 277 -9.01 -0.21 -4.93
N CYS A 278 -7.68 -0.11 -5.13
CA CYS A 278 -6.77 0.12 -4.01
C CYS A 278 -6.67 1.60 -3.61
N TYR A 279 -6.85 2.52 -4.56
CA TYR A 279 -6.54 3.94 -4.35
C TYR A 279 -7.68 4.89 -4.71
N GLY A 280 -8.74 4.40 -5.34
CA GLY A 280 -9.86 5.24 -5.81
C GLY A 280 -9.50 6.17 -6.97
N PHE A 281 -8.44 5.86 -7.72
CA PHE A 281 -7.99 6.64 -8.89
C PHE A 281 -8.80 6.26 -10.13
N THR A 282 -9.98 6.87 -10.24
CA THR A 282 -10.96 6.56 -11.28
C THR A 282 -10.64 7.16 -12.64
N ASP A 283 -9.67 8.05 -12.71
CA ASP A 283 -9.16 8.67 -13.93
C ASP A 283 -8.16 7.78 -14.68
N VAL A 284 -7.68 6.71 -14.04
CA VAL A 284 -6.83 5.68 -14.67
C VAL A 284 -7.69 4.56 -15.28
N THR A 285 -9.00 4.49 -14.96
CA THR A 285 -9.93 3.48 -15.41
C THR A 285 -10.62 3.91 -16.70
#